data_3d678ba75571d39ac8fde4c32a110116
#
_entry.id   3d678ba75571d39ac8fde4c32a110116
#
_cell.length_a   1.000
_cell.length_b   1.000
_cell.length_c   1.000
_cell.angle_alpha   90.00
_cell.angle_beta   90.00
_cell.angle_gamma   90.00
#
_symmetry.space_group_name_H-M   'P 1'
#
loop_
_entity.id
_entity.type
_entity.pdbx_description
1 polymer ?
#
loop_
_entity_poly.entity_id
_entity_poly.type
_entity_poly.pdbx_seq_one_letter_code
_entity_poly.pdbx_strand_id
1 'polypeptide(L)'
;MTLRAFLSGLGLSVLATMAQAEGWTVSDLGSLDTREECMRRAEATIDSYRAVYGGSGFTGRSEWTIGGYDLRGDVVDALIICPIEAGLAAPFLIVFNSDSDNDARGLVAERLEEIWDQQLAGDGAVPSETK
;
A
#
# COMPACT_ATOMS: atom_id res chain seq x y z
N MET A 1 -66.15 -13.33 30.40
CA MET A 1 -64.77 -13.24 30.97
C MET A 1 -63.80 -13.44 29.81
N THR A 2 -63.21 -12.36 29.33
CA THR A 2 -62.31 -12.36 28.16
C THR A 2 -60.87 -12.30 28.65
N LEU A 3 -60.15 -13.40 28.44
CA LEU A 3 -58.72 -13.53 28.78
C LEU A 3 -57.90 -12.89 27.65
N ARG A 4 -57.30 -11.71 27.91
CA ARG A 4 -56.36 -11.04 27.00
C ARG A 4 -54.96 -11.59 27.26
N ALA A 5 -54.46 -12.40 26.33
CA ALA A 5 -53.09 -12.85 26.28
C ALA A 5 -52.21 -11.71 25.72
N PHE A 6 -51.32 -11.15 26.52
CA PHE A 6 -50.27 -10.26 26.09
C PHE A 6 -49.10 -11.10 25.56
N LEU A 7 -48.89 -11.11 24.23
CA LEU A 7 -47.65 -11.59 23.64
C LEU A 7 -46.61 -10.49 23.74
N SER A 8 -45.72 -10.65 24.69
CA SER A 8 -44.50 -9.85 24.76
C SER A 8 -43.53 -10.36 23.68
N GLY A 9 -43.42 -9.61 22.57
CA GLY A 9 -42.42 -9.86 21.54
C GLY A 9 -41.01 -9.50 22.06
N LEU A 10 -40.18 -10.50 22.31
CA LEU A 10 -38.73 -10.31 22.55
C LEU A 10 -38.09 -9.94 21.22
N GLY A 11 -37.80 -8.64 21.02
CA GLY A 11 -37.01 -8.17 19.90
C GLY A 11 -35.55 -8.61 20.07
N LEU A 12 -35.14 -9.60 19.30
CA LEU A 12 -33.73 -9.99 19.17
C LEU A 12 -33.00 -8.93 18.36
N SER A 13 -32.37 -7.98 19.04
CA SER A 13 -31.46 -7.03 18.41
C SER A 13 -30.18 -7.78 18.01
N VAL A 14 -30.10 -8.20 16.76
CA VAL A 14 -28.86 -8.69 16.17
C VAL A 14 -27.93 -7.48 16.06
N LEU A 15 -26.99 -7.33 16.98
CA LEU A 15 -25.86 -6.46 16.83
C LEU A 15 -25.00 -7.05 15.71
N ALA A 16 -25.17 -6.54 14.49
CA ALA A 16 -24.23 -6.78 13.42
C ALA A 16 -22.88 -6.17 13.84
N THR A 17 -21.99 -6.99 14.38
CA THR A 17 -20.58 -6.62 14.50
C THR A 17 -20.08 -6.41 13.07
N MET A 18 -19.81 -5.17 12.72
CA MET A 18 -19.07 -4.84 11.50
C MET A 18 -17.75 -5.60 11.62
N ALA A 19 -17.60 -6.68 10.87
CA ALA A 19 -16.32 -7.33 10.69
C ALA A 19 -15.43 -6.28 10.02
N GLN A 20 -14.47 -5.76 10.78
CA GLN A 20 -13.49 -4.82 10.27
C GLN A 20 -12.56 -5.61 9.36
N ALA A 21 -12.76 -5.47 8.07
CA ALA A 21 -11.96 -6.17 7.09
C ALA A 21 -10.56 -5.53 7.04
N GLU A 22 -9.56 -6.33 7.31
CA GLU A 22 -8.21 -6.07 6.81
C GLU A 22 -8.31 -5.67 5.35
N GLY A 23 -7.54 -4.67 4.93
CA GLY A 23 -7.73 -4.08 3.62
C GLY A 23 -6.45 -4.01 2.80
N TRP A 24 -6.65 -4.01 1.49
CA TRP A 24 -5.62 -3.84 0.49
C TRP A 24 -5.90 -2.60 -0.34
N THR A 25 -4.84 -1.84 -0.68
CA THR A 25 -4.85 -0.82 -1.72
C THR A 25 -3.87 -1.25 -2.80
N VAL A 26 -4.29 -1.19 -4.06
CA VAL A 26 -3.46 -1.57 -5.22
C VAL A 26 -3.42 -0.39 -6.17
N SER A 27 -2.21 0.01 -6.58
CA SER A 27 -1.97 1.11 -7.52
C SER A 27 -1.04 0.67 -8.64
N ASP A 28 -1.37 1.07 -9.86
CA ASP A 28 -0.50 0.95 -11.03
C ASP A 28 0.58 2.03 -10.96
N LEU A 29 1.84 1.65 -11.12
CA LEU A 29 2.98 2.55 -11.09
C LEU A 29 3.56 2.85 -12.47
N GLY A 30 2.84 2.50 -13.53
CA GLY A 30 3.21 2.73 -14.93
C GLY A 30 4.10 1.62 -15.50
N SER A 31 5.07 1.99 -16.31
CA SER A 31 5.99 1.04 -16.95
C SER A 31 7.42 1.56 -16.95
N LEU A 32 8.38 0.64 -16.94
CA LEU A 32 9.81 0.89 -17.00
C LEU A 32 10.45 -0.07 -18.02
N ASP A 33 11.61 0.29 -18.54
CA ASP A 33 12.27 -0.51 -19.57
C ASP A 33 12.71 -1.88 -19.06
N THR A 34 13.16 -1.97 -17.81
CA THR A 34 13.71 -3.21 -17.26
C THR A 34 13.21 -3.50 -15.84
N ARG A 35 13.20 -4.78 -15.48
CA ARG A 35 12.94 -5.20 -14.09
C ARG A 35 14.00 -4.68 -13.13
N GLU A 36 15.25 -4.63 -13.55
CA GLU A 36 16.35 -4.14 -12.71
C GLU A 36 16.12 -2.67 -12.31
N GLU A 37 15.74 -1.84 -13.26
CA GLU A 37 15.37 -0.44 -12.98
C GLU A 37 14.17 -0.34 -12.05
N CYS A 38 13.12 -1.13 -12.30
CA CYS A 38 11.95 -1.20 -11.44
C CYS A 38 12.34 -1.58 -10.00
N MET A 39 13.12 -2.62 -9.82
CA MET A 39 13.57 -3.08 -8.50
C MET A 39 14.41 -2.04 -7.77
N ARG A 40 15.30 -1.35 -8.48
CA ARG A 40 16.11 -0.25 -7.92
C ARG A 40 15.22 0.91 -7.46
N ARG A 41 14.26 1.32 -8.27
CA ARG A 41 13.32 2.40 -7.92
C ARG A 41 12.40 1.99 -6.77
N ALA A 42 11.92 0.75 -6.77
CA ALA A 42 11.10 0.22 -5.70
C ALA A 42 11.82 0.28 -4.34
N GLU A 43 13.08 -0.17 -4.30
CA GLU A 43 13.91 -0.12 -3.09
C GLU A 43 14.12 1.33 -2.65
N ALA A 44 14.52 2.22 -3.56
CA ALA A 44 14.69 3.63 -3.27
C ALA A 44 13.39 4.32 -2.81
N THR A 45 12.23 3.92 -3.32
CA THR A 45 10.94 4.44 -2.88
C THR A 45 10.63 4.06 -1.44
N ILE A 46 10.79 2.79 -1.07
CA ILE A 46 10.58 2.33 0.31
C ILE A 46 11.57 2.98 1.28
N ASP A 47 12.86 3.04 0.90
CA ASP A 47 13.89 3.64 1.75
C ASP A 47 13.69 5.16 1.92
N SER A 48 13.27 5.87 0.86
CA SER A 48 12.91 7.28 0.93
C SER A 48 11.69 7.52 1.82
N TYR A 49 10.68 6.65 1.75
CA TYR A 49 9.54 6.70 2.66
C TYR A 49 10.01 6.63 4.12
N ARG A 50 10.86 5.65 4.45
CA ARG A 50 11.40 5.49 5.81
C ARG A 50 12.20 6.70 6.27
N ALA A 51 13.02 7.28 5.39
CA ALA A 51 13.82 8.46 5.70
C ALA A 51 12.96 9.68 6.05
N VAL A 52 11.81 9.85 5.40
CA VAL A 52 10.91 11.01 5.58
C VAL A 52 9.88 10.77 6.68
N TYR A 53 9.24 9.60 6.69
CA TYR A 53 8.07 9.32 7.53
C TYR A 53 8.35 8.34 8.66
N GLY A 54 9.51 7.69 8.67
CA GLY A 54 9.86 6.68 9.66
C GLY A 54 9.32 5.29 9.33
N GLY A 55 9.12 4.50 10.36
CA GLY A 55 8.72 3.10 10.30
C GLY A 55 9.77 2.23 10.98
N SER A 56 9.31 1.29 11.83
CA SER A 56 10.19 0.50 12.70
C SER A 56 10.74 -0.77 12.05
N GLY A 57 10.13 -1.21 10.95
CA GLY A 57 10.49 -2.45 10.28
C GLY A 57 11.68 -2.34 9.32
N PHE A 58 11.68 -3.13 8.30
CA PHE A 58 12.79 -3.24 7.36
C PHE A 58 12.32 -3.24 5.90
N THR A 59 13.26 -3.02 4.98
CA THR A 59 13.07 -3.20 3.55
C THR A 59 13.56 -4.60 3.16
N GLY A 60 12.69 -5.41 2.59
CA GLY A 60 13.00 -6.75 2.09
C GLY A 60 13.09 -6.78 0.57
N ARG A 61 13.92 -7.69 0.04
CA ARG A 61 14.10 -7.88 -1.40
C ARG A 61 13.97 -9.34 -1.77
N SER A 62 13.21 -9.62 -2.82
CA SER A 62 13.19 -10.91 -3.50
C SER A 62 13.51 -10.74 -4.99
N GLU A 63 13.29 -11.74 -5.81
CA GLU A 63 13.68 -11.73 -7.22
C GLU A 63 13.04 -10.59 -8.04
N TRP A 64 11.79 -10.24 -7.75
CA TRP A 64 10.99 -9.23 -8.46
C TRP A 64 10.04 -8.41 -7.58
N THR A 65 10.30 -8.44 -6.28
CA THR A 65 9.48 -7.73 -5.30
C THR A 65 10.35 -7.04 -4.26
N ILE A 66 10.02 -5.80 -3.95
CA ILE A 66 10.54 -5.06 -2.79
C ILE A 66 9.41 -4.92 -1.78
N GLY A 67 9.67 -5.32 -0.54
CA GLY A 67 8.74 -5.18 0.57
C GLY A 67 9.19 -4.13 1.56
N GLY A 68 8.26 -3.28 1.99
CA GLY A 68 8.43 -2.38 3.12
C GLY A 68 7.54 -2.84 4.26
N TYR A 69 8.15 -3.29 5.36
CA TYR A 69 7.44 -3.80 6.52
C TYR A 69 7.38 -2.76 7.63
N ASP A 70 6.27 -2.72 8.36
CA ASP A 70 6.04 -1.78 9.47
C ASP A 70 6.31 -0.32 9.07
N LEU A 71 5.76 0.11 7.93
CA LEU A 71 5.93 1.47 7.42
C LEU A 71 5.18 2.50 8.27
N ARG A 72 4.08 2.08 8.90
CA ARG A 72 3.33 2.91 9.84
C ARG A 72 2.81 2.06 10.98
N GLY A 73 3.37 2.27 12.18
CA GLY A 73 3.18 1.34 13.28
C GLY A 73 3.71 -0.05 12.90
N ASP A 74 3.17 -1.06 13.53
CA ASP A 74 3.42 -2.48 13.25
C ASP A 74 2.28 -3.12 12.42
N VAL A 75 1.53 -2.32 11.66
CA VAL A 75 0.27 -2.74 11.03
C VAL A 75 0.19 -2.44 9.53
N VAL A 76 1.05 -1.57 8.98
CA VAL A 76 1.01 -1.21 7.55
C VAL A 76 2.27 -1.67 6.84
N ASP A 77 2.07 -2.55 5.89
CA ASP A 77 3.11 -3.09 5.01
C ASP A 77 2.83 -2.70 3.55
N ALA A 78 3.88 -2.65 2.73
CA ALA A 78 3.76 -2.41 1.31
C ALA A 78 4.64 -3.36 0.51
N LEU A 79 4.18 -3.71 -0.70
CA LEU A 79 4.95 -4.44 -1.69
C LEU A 79 4.95 -3.65 -2.99
N ILE A 80 6.10 -3.50 -3.61
CA ILE A 80 6.21 -3.10 -5.02
C ILE A 80 6.66 -4.33 -5.79
N ILE A 81 5.86 -4.75 -6.75
CA ILE A 81 6.09 -5.94 -7.56
C ILE A 81 6.43 -5.50 -8.97
N CYS A 82 7.48 -6.09 -9.56
CA CYS A 82 8.06 -5.73 -10.84
C CYS A 82 7.91 -6.87 -11.88
N PRO A 83 6.68 -7.22 -12.30
CA PRO A 83 6.48 -8.23 -13.35
C PRO A 83 6.93 -7.68 -14.71
N ILE A 84 7.19 -8.59 -15.66
CA ILE A 84 7.42 -8.25 -17.06
C ILE A 84 6.15 -8.53 -17.83
N GLU A 85 5.66 -7.52 -18.52
CA GLU A 85 4.51 -7.61 -19.41
C GLU A 85 4.88 -6.98 -20.77
N ALA A 86 4.67 -7.70 -21.84
CA ALA A 86 5.00 -7.26 -23.21
C ALA A 86 6.44 -6.72 -23.37
N GLY A 87 7.41 -7.26 -22.61
CA GLY A 87 8.82 -6.87 -22.67
C GLY A 87 9.20 -5.68 -21.80
N LEU A 88 8.27 -5.06 -21.09
CA LEU A 88 8.51 -3.96 -20.16
C LEU A 88 8.22 -4.42 -18.72
N ALA A 89 8.86 -3.78 -17.76
CA ALA A 89 8.44 -3.91 -16.36
C ALA A 89 7.14 -3.11 -16.15
N ALA A 90 6.14 -3.77 -15.57
CA ALA A 90 4.82 -3.19 -15.26
C ALA A 90 4.61 -3.16 -13.73
N PRO A 91 5.30 -2.26 -13.01
CA PRO A 91 5.24 -2.25 -11.55
C PRO A 91 3.87 -1.88 -11.01
N PHE A 92 3.52 -2.48 -9.90
CA PHE A 92 2.37 -2.07 -9.11
C PHE A 92 2.68 -2.13 -7.62
N LEU A 93 2.04 -1.22 -6.90
CA LEU A 93 2.11 -1.08 -5.46
C LEU A 93 0.93 -1.80 -4.82
N ILE A 94 1.19 -2.57 -3.79
CA ILE A 94 0.18 -3.12 -2.89
C ILE A 94 0.48 -2.60 -1.49
N VAL A 95 -0.51 -2.01 -0.82
CA VAL A 95 -0.42 -1.62 0.59
C VAL A 95 -1.48 -2.38 1.37
N PHE A 96 -1.05 -3.00 2.43
CA PHE A 96 -1.88 -3.79 3.34
C PHE A 96 -1.82 -3.21 4.76
N ASN A 97 -2.93 -3.25 5.47
CA ASN A 97 -2.93 -3.05 6.91
C ASN A 97 -3.65 -4.19 7.63
N SER A 98 -3.10 -4.59 8.75
CA SER A 98 -3.63 -5.67 9.59
C SER A 98 -4.66 -5.19 10.62
N ASP A 99 -4.92 -3.89 10.66
CA ASP A 99 -5.94 -3.28 11.50
C ASP A 99 -7.07 -2.68 10.65
N SER A 100 -8.01 -2.00 11.29
CA SER A 100 -9.17 -1.37 10.65
C SER A 100 -8.95 0.07 10.18
N ASP A 101 -7.74 0.61 10.31
CA ASP A 101 -7.44 1.99 9.91
C ASP A 101 -7.19 2.09 8.40
N ASN A 102 -8.28 2.19 7.65
CA ASN A 102 -8.23 2.36 6.19
C ASN A 102 -7.57 3.69 5.77
N ASP A 103 -7.65 4.73 6.60
CA ASP A 103 -7.04 6.02 6.33
C ASP A 103 -5.51 5.93 6.42
N ALA A 104 -4.99 5.16 7.39
CA ALA A 104 -3.55 4.89 7.52
C ALA A 104 -3.00 4.18 6.27
N ARG A 105 -3.70 3.18 5.76
CA ARG A 105 -3.33 2.46 4.53
C ARG A 105 -3.33 3.39 3.32
N GLY A 106 -4.40 4.15 3.12
CA GLY A 106 -4.53 5.10 2.03
C GLY A 106 -3.42 6.16 2.04
N LEU A 107 -3.11 6.70 3.21
CA LEU A 107 -2.04 7.68 3.37
C LEU A 107 -0.65 7.11 3.05
N VAL A 108 -0.36 5.88 3.44
CA VAL A 108 0.91 5.22 3.09
C VAL A 108 0.99 4.99 1.58
N ALA A 109 -0.08 4.53 0.94
CA ALA A 109 -0.13 4.34 -0.50
C ALA A 109 0.13 5.65 -1.26
N GLU A 110 -0.60 6.72 -0.94
CA GLU A 110 -0.43 8.04 -1.54
C GLU A 110 1.01 8.57 -1.43
N ARG A 111 1.62 8.47 -0.27
CA ARG A 111 3.01 8.89 -0.03
C ARG A 111 4.03 8.08 -0.83
N LEU A 112 3.82 6.77 -0.95
CA LEU A 112 4.69 5.92 -1.75
C LEU A 112 4.56 6.23 -3.24
N GLU A 113 3.36 6.48 -3.74
CA GLU A 113 3.12 6.90 -5.12
C GLU A 113 3.77 8.25 -5.42
N GLU A 114 3.64 9.24 -4.54
CA GLU A 114 4.30 10.54 -4.68
C GLU A 114 5.84 10.41 -4.73
N ILE A 115 6.43 9.58 -3.87
CA ILE A 115 7.88 9.34 -3.88
C ILE A 115 8.30 8.64 -5.18
N TRP A 116 7.54 7.65 -5.64
CA TRP A 116 7.77 6.97 -6.90
C TRP A 116 7.79 7.93 -8.09
N ASP A 117 6.80 8.80 -8.18
CA ASP A 117 6.68 9.79 -9.26
C ASP A 117 7.81 10.83 -9.22
N GLN A 118 8.24 11.25 -8.03
CA GLN A 118 9.39 12.15 -7.86
C GLN A 118 10.69 11.52 -8.37
N GLN A 119 10.89 10.22 -8.18
CA GLN A 119 12.07 9.54 -8.69
C GLN A 119 12.04 9.42 -10.22
N LEU A 120 10.88 9.19 -10.83
CA LEU A 120 10.73 9.23 -12.28
C LEU A 120 11.12 10.60 -12.86
N ALA A 121 10.68 11.68 -12.22
CA ALA A 121 11.03 13.05 -12.64
C ALA A 121 12.52 13.35 -12.48
N GLY A 122 13.17 12.83 -11.42
CA GLY A 122 14.61 13.02 -11.15
C GLY A 122 15.52 12.32 -12.16
N ASP A 123 15.16 11.14 -12.62
CA ASP A 123 15.95 10.40 -13.61
C ASP A 123 15.82 10.98 -15.04
N GLY A 124 14.78 11.77 -15.30
CA GLY A 124 14.60 12.51 -16.56
C GLY A 124 15.38 13.84 -16.65
N ALA A 125 15.93 14.33 -15.57
CA ALA A 125 16.77 15.53 -15.54
C ALA A 125 18.20 15.20 -15.98
N VAL A 126 18.45 15.20 -17.29
CA VAL A 126 19.82 15.25 -17.83
C VAL A 126 20.45 16.54 -17.36
N PRO A 127 21.58 16.52 -16.63
CA PRO A 127 22.30 17.75 -16.31
C PRO A 127 22.64 18.43 -17.63
N SER A 128 22.10 19.62 -17.88
CA SER A 128 22.56 20.45 -18.99
C SER A 128 24.02 20.80 -18.70
N GLU A 129 24.96 20.17 -19.40
CA GLU A 129 26.34 20.64 -19.44
C GLU A 129 26.33 22.06 -19.96
N THR A 130 26.51 22.99 -19.05
CA THR A 130 26.85 24.39 -19.36
C THR A 130 28.29 24.39 -19.84
N LYS A 131 28.44 24.61 -21.14
CA LYS A 131 29.71 24.82 -21.79
C LYS A 131 30.15 26.27 -21.60
#